data_11170904889f151b5379b7d710253f04
#
_entry.id   11170904889f151b5379b7d710253f04
#
_cell.length_a   1.000
_cell.length_b   1.000
_cell.length_c   1.000
_cell.angle_alpha   90.00
_cell.angle_beta   90.00
_cell.angle_gamma   90.00
#
_symmetry.space_group_name_H-M   'P 1'
#
loop_
_entity.id
_entity.type
_entity.pdbx_description
1 polymer ?
#
loop_
_entity_poly.entity_id
_entity_poly.type
_entity_poly.pdbx_seq_one_letter_code
_entity_poly.pdbx_strand_id
1 'polypeptide(L)'
;FGSSTLEVIGAGIETKDNLNQLSLALRFDGPGLSFLDTGDGEKEVEQALLASGEYLRADVFKAAHHGSDTSNTSEFLAQVMPKVVLISCGKDNDYGHPHQGPMARFQMLGAQILRTDEQGILLVAPAADGQSLNTWVSGIDEAA
;
A
#
# COMPACT_ATOMS: atom_id res chain seq x y z
N PHE A 1 -20.76 3.69 -2.97
CA PHE A 1 -21.48 3.04 -1.86
C PHE A 1 -21.71 4.06 -0.75
N GLY A 2 -22.93 4.62 -0.61
CA GLY A 2 -23.21 5.66 0.37
C GLY A 2 -22.36 6.91 0.13
N SER A 3 -21.58 7.33 1.13
CA SER A 3 -20.66 8.48 1.04
C SER A 3 -19.23 8.10 0.65
N SER A 4 -19.00 6.84 0.18
CA SER A 4 -17.67 6.38 -0.20
C SER A 4 -17.48 6.40 -1.72
N THR A 5 -16.26 6.67 -2.16
CA THR A 5 -15.84 6.62 -3.56
C THR A 5 -14.70 5.63 -3.75
N LEU A 6 -14.67 5.01 -4.92
CA LEU A 6 -13.53 4.23 -5.41
C LEU A 6 -13.18 4.76 -6.80
N GLU A 7 -11.96 5.19 -6.96
CA GLU A 7 -11.48 5.83 -8.19
C GLU A 7 -10.24 5.12 -8.73
N VAL A 8 -10.12 5.06 -10.05
CA VAL A 8 -8.87 4.72 -10.72
C VAL A 8 -8.14 6.04 -10.96
N ILE A 9 -7.11 6.31 -10.18
CA ILE A 9 -6.32 7.55 -10.26
C ILE A 9 -5.09 7.43 -11.17
N GLY A 10 -4.81 6.23 -11.66
CA GLY A 10 -3.75 5.96 -12.62
C GLY A 10 -3.98 4.62 -13.30
N ALA A 11 -3.83 4.61 -14.60
CA ALA A 11 -3.70 3.38 -15.39
C ALA A 11 -2.22 3.22 -15.75
N GLY A 12 -1.76 1.98 -15.78
CA GLY A 12 -0.37 1.64 -15.98
C GLY A 12 0.31 2.31 -17.18
N ILE A 13 1.61 2.26 -17.17
CA ILE A 13 2.45 2.78 -18.25
C ILE A 13 2.59 1.68 -19.30
N GLU A 14 2.29 2.02 -20.55
CA GLU A 14 2.45 1.06 -21.65
C GLU A 14 3.93 0.65 -21.77
N THR A 15 4.18 -0.64 -21.58
CA THR A 15 5.51 -1.25 -21.67
C THR A 15 5.40 -2.61 -22.35
N LYS A 16 6.45 -3.00 -23.09
CA LYS A 16 6.49 -4.31 -23.76
C LYS A 16 7.04 -5.41 -22.88
N ASP A 17 7.83 -5.05 -21.86
CA ASP A 17 8.72 -5.99 -21.19
C ASP A 17 8.45 -6.16 -19.69
N ASN A 18 7.60 -5.31 -19.08
CA ASN A 18 7.30 -5.37 -17.65
C ASN A 18 5.82 -5.19 -17.38
N LEU A 19 5.11 -6.30 -17.12
CA LEU A 19 3.67 -6.30 -16.88
C LEU A 19 3.27 -5.58 -15.58
N ASN A 20 4.18 -5.45 -14.61
CA ASN A 20 3.92 -4.71 -13.37
C ASN A 20 3.60 -3.24 -13.65
N GLN A 21 4.16 -2.69 -14.71
CA GLN A 21 3.89 -1.31 -15.12
C GLN A 21 2.47 -1.09 -15.66
N LEU A 22 1.73 -2.16 -15.94
CA LEU A 22 0.32 -2.10 -16.33
C LEU A 22 -0.65 -2.04 -15.12
N SER A 23 -0.12 -1.99 -13.91
CA SER A 23 -0.92 -1.93 -12.69
C SER A 23 -1.83 -0.70 -12.66
N LEU A 24 -3.04 -0.89 -12.15
CA LEU A 24 -3.95 0.21 -11.86
C LEU A 24 -3.62 0.80 -10.49
N ALA A 25 -3.70 2.11 -10.39
CA ALA A 25 -3.67 2.80 -9.11
C ALA A 25 -5.12 3.12 -8.69
N LEU A 26 -5.52 2.56 -7.55
CA LEU A 26 -6.85 2.66 -6.99
C LEU A 26 -6.84 3.50 -5.73
N ARG A 27 -7.75 4.45 -5.64
CA ARG A 27 -8.00 5.24 -4.44
C ARG A 27 -9.40 4.99 -3.93
N PHE A 28 -9.51 4.66 -2.65
CA PHE A 28 -10.78 4.61 -1.93
C PHE A 28 -10.82 5.73 -0.89
N ASP A 29 -11.93 6.47 -0.87
CA ASP A 29 -12.24 7.43 0.17
C ASP A 29 -13.58 7.09 0.79
N GLY A 30 -13.58 6.90 2.09
CA GLY A 30 -14.75 6.63 2.90
C GLY A 30 -14.77 7.46 4.19
N PRO A 31 -15.88 7.43 4.94
CA PRO A 31 -15.96 8.13 6.22
C PRO A 31 -14.87 7.64 7.19
N GLY A 32 -13.90 8.52 7.49
CA GLY A 32 -12.81 8.26 8.45
C GLY A 32 -11.69 7.35 7.96
N LEU A 33 -11.64 7.01 6.66
CA LEU A 33 -10.57 6.19 6.09
C LEU A 33 -10.37 6.50 4.61
N SER A 34 -9.12 6.73 4.23
CA SER A 34 -8.69 6.71 2.83
C SER A 34 -7.67 5.59 2.61
N PHE A 35 -7.73 4.94 1.44
CA PHE A 35 -6.87 3.82 1.07
C PHE A 35 -6.31 4.01 -0.33
N LEU A 36 -5.04 3.65 -0.50
CA LEU A 36 -4.35 3.68 -1.78
C LEU A 36 -3.71 2.31 -2.06
N ASP A 37 -3.93 1.81 -3.27
CA ASP A 37 -3.29 0.61 -3.81
C ASP A 37 -2.78 0.91 -5.23
N THR A 38 -1.52 0.64 -5.50
CA THR A 38 -0.88 0.81 -6.81
C THR A 38 -0.50 -0.53 -7.45
N GLY A 39 -1.08 -1.63 -6.95
CA GLY A 39 -0.80 -2.98 -7.43
C GLY A 39 0.67 -3.33 -7.31
N ASP A 40 1.24 -3.87 -8.39
CA ASP A 40 2.66 -4.18 -8.51
C ASP A 40 3.44 -3.11 -9.30
N GLY A 41 2.83 -1.92 -9.44
CA GLY A 41 3.46 -0.77 -10.10
C GLY A 41 4.80 -0.42 -9.46
N GLU A 42 5.81 -0.24 -10.31
CA GLU A 42 7.16 0.08 -9.89
C GLU A 42 7.40 1.60 -9.90
N LYS A 43 8.64 2.02 -9.71
CA LYS A 43 9.01 3.45 -9.60
C LYS A 43 8.54 4.31 -10.77
N GLU A 44 8.42 3.76 -11.98
CA GLU A 44 7.94 4.49 -13.14
C GLU A 44 6.45 4.83 -13.02
N VAL A 45 5.63 3.90 -12.48
CA VAL A 45 4.21 4.14 -12.17
C VAL A 45 4.09 5.19 -11.06
N GLU A 46 4.91 5.10 -10.02
CA GLU A 46 4.94 6.09 -8.94
C GLU A 46 5.31 7.49 -9.48
N GLN A 47 6.30 7.59 -10.37
CA GLN A 47 6.69 8.84 -11.02
C GLN A 47 5.56 9.43 -11.89
N ALA A 48 4.84 8.57 -12.63
CA ALA A 48 3.69 9.01 -13.41
C ALA A 48 2.57 9.55 -12.51
N LEU A 49 2.28 8.88 -11.39
CA LEU A 49 1.32 9.35 -10.39
C LEU A 49 1.75 10.69 -9.77
N LEU A 50 3.03 10.85 -9.43
CA LEU A 50 3.56 12.12 -8.93
C LEU A 50 3.42 13.26 -9.95
N ALA A 51 3.58 12.95 -11.22
CA ALA A 51 3.48 13.93 -12.31
C ALA A 51 2.04 14.25 -12.73
N SER A 52 1.07 13.37 -12.42
CA SER A 52 -0.33 13.53 -12.82
C SER A 52 -1.06 14.67 -12.10
N GLY A 53 -0.59 15.07 -10.92
CA GLY A 53 -1.26 16.03 -10.06
C GLY A 53 -2.41 15.44 -9.24
N GLU A 54 -2.58 14.12 -9.27
CA GLU A 54 -3.58 13.43 -8.47
C GLU A 54 -3.31 13.53 -6.97
N TYR A 55 -4.38 13.49 -6.18
CA TYR A 55 -4.26 13.53 -4.73
C TYR A 55 -3.90 12.14 -4.18
N LEU A 56 -2.63 11.98 -3.77
CA LEU A 56 -2.06 10.68 -3.37
C LEU A 56 -2.15 10.39 -1.88
N ARG A 57 -2.40 11.41 -1.04
CA ARG A 57 -2.40 11.22 0.42
C ARG A 57 -3.48 10.23 0.84
N ALA A 58 -3.09 9.19 1.61
CA ALA A 58 -4.00 8.15 2.09
C ALA A 58 -3.63 7.73 3.52
N ASP A 59 -4.64 7.42 4.33
CA ASP A 59 -4.42 6.92 5.70
C ASP A 59 -3.83 5.52 5.71
N VAL A 60 -4.25 4.69 4.76
CA VAL A 60 -3.79 3.31 4.59
C VAL A 60 -3.21 3.15 3.19
N PHE A 61 -2.04 2.57 3.11
CA PHE A 61 -1.36 2.25 1.86
C PHE A 61 -1.05 0.77 1.79
N LYS A 62 -1.48 0.09 0.74
CA LYS A 62 -0.96 -1.24 0.42
C LYS A 62 0.42 -1.06 -0.21
N ALA A 63 1.45 -1.62 0.40
CA ALA A 63 2.80 -1.57 -0.14
C ALA A 63 2.81 -2.09 -1.58
N ALA A 64 3.30 -1.26 -2.50
CA ALA A 64 3.40 -1.62 -3.90
C ALA A 64 4.31 -2.83 -4.08
N HIS A 65 3.93 -3.73 -5.00
CA HIS A 65 4.71 -4.89 -5.36
C HIS A 65 5.19 -5.68 -4.12
N HIS A 66 4.27 -5.89 -3.17
CA HIS A 66 4.52 -6.65 -1.91
C HIS A 66 5.68 -6.14 -1.05
N GLY A 67 6.06 -4.87 -1.20
CA GLY A 67 7.24 -4.30 -0.54
C GLY A 67 8.54 -4.57 -1.29
N SER A 68 8.51 -4.65 -2.62
CA SER A 68 9.70 -4.76 -3.48
C SER A 68 10.55 -3.50 -3.45
N ASP A 69 11.88 -3.66 -3.62
CA ASP A 69 12.83 -2.56 -3.78
C ASP A 69 12.65 -1.79 -5.11
N THR A 70 11.93 -2.36 -6.08
CA THR A 70 11.60 -1.69 -7.34
C THR A 70 10.51 -0.63 -7.19
N SER A 71 9.85 -0.58 -6.03
CA SER A 71 8.72 0.27 -5.71
C SER A 71 8.90 0.98 -4.36
N ASN A 72 7.87 1.69 -3.91
CA ASN A 72 7.81 2.33 -2.59
C ASN A 72 8.91 3.40 -2.41
N THR A 73 9.11 4.24 -3.43
CA THR A 73 10.15 5.28 -3.41
C THR A 73 9.87 6.33 -2.32
N SER A 74 10.93 6.94 -1.79
CA SER A 74 10.80 7.97 -0.75
C SER A 74 9.97 9.15 -1.21
N GLU A 75 10.12 9.56 -2.48
CA GLU A 75 9.39 10.66 -3.08
C GLU A 75 7.89 10.38 -3.14
N PHE A 76 7.51 9.18 -3.57
CA PHE A 76 6.11 8.75 -3.62
C PHE A 76 5.51 8.67 -2.22
N LEU A 77 6.20 7.99 -1.30
CA LEU A 77 5.75 7.84 0.08
C LEU A 77 5.61 9.16 0.83
N ALA A 78 6.43 10.17 0.50
CA ALA A 78 6.32 11.52 1.06
C ALA A 78 5.03 12.24 0.63
N GLN A 79 4.41 11.87 -0.49
CA GLN A 79 3.10 12.37 -0.92
C GLN A 79 1.95 11.55 -0.33
N VAL A 80 2.12 10.25 -0.21
CA VAL A 80 1.09 9.36 0.37
C VAL A 80 0.93 9.59 1.87
N MET A 81 2.02 9.70 2.62
CA MET A 81 2.08 9.92 4.07
C MET A 81 1.14 8.97 4.85
N PRO A 82 1.27 7.65 4.68
CA PRO A 82 0.34 6.71 5.28
C PRO A 82 0.54 6.62 6.81
N LYS A 83 -0.57 6.43 7.54
CA LYS A 83 -0.56 6.06 8.97
C LYS A 83 -0.32 4.56 9.14
N VAL A 84 -0.88 3.76 8.21
CA VAL A 84 -0.77 2.29 8.20
C VAL A 84 -0.30 1.83 6.83
N VAL A 85 0.69 0.96 6.81
CA VAL A 85 1.14 0.26 5.60
C VAL A 85 0.78 -1.22 5.72
N LEU A 86 0.03 -1.73 4.74
CA LEU A 86 -0.32 -3.13 4.61
C LEU A 86 0.63 -3.81 3.63
N ILE A 87 1.27 -4.89 4.05
CA ILE A 87 2.14 -5.70 3.19
C ILE A 87 1.52 -7.08 3.03
N SER A 88 1.10 -7.39 1.82
CA SER A 88 0.56 -8.70 1.44
C SER A 88 1.66 -9.53 0.81
N CYS A 89 2.22 -10.49 1.53
CA CYS A 89 3.23 -11.43 1.03
C CYS A 89 3.08 -12.78 1.74
N GLY A 90 3.59 -13.82 1.11
CA GLY A 90 3.62 -15.16 1.71
C GLY A 90 4.80 -15.31 2.68
N LYS A 91 4.61 -16.16 3.71
CA LYS A 91 5.73 -16.60 4.55
C LYS A 91 6.73 -17.38 3.68
N ASP A 92 8.02 -17.10 3.89
CA ASP A 92 9.12 -17.75 3.16
C ASP A 92 8.99 -17.68 1.62
N ASN A 93 8.45 -16.57 1.10
CA ASN A 93 8.26 -16.38 -0.33
C ASN A 93 9.61 -16.31 -1.08
N ASP A 94 9.64 -16.87 -2.29
CA ASP A 94 10.86 -16.98 -3.13
C ASP A 94 11.43 -15.62 -3.57
N TYR A 95 10.65 -14.54 -3.48
CA TYR A 95 11.07 -13.20 -3.89
C TYR A 95 11.81 -12.44 -2.78
N GLY A 96 11.77 -12.95 -1.54
CA GLY A 96 12.34 -12.27 -0.37
C GLY A 96 11.58 -11.01 0.06
N HIS A 97 10.32 -10.88 -0.34
CA HIS A 97 9.46 -9.75 0.04
C HIS A 97 8.98 -9.88 1.50
N PRO A 98 8.82 -8.74 2.21
CA PRO A 98 9.24 -7.39 1.80
C PRO A 98 10.74 -7.18 1.91
N HIS A 99 11.33 -6.42 0.99
CA HIS A 99 12.74 -6.06 1.02
C HIS A 99 13.06 -5.04 2.12
N GLN A 100 14.32 -5.00 2.55
CA GLN A 100 14.78 -4.13 3.63
C GLN A 100 14.65 -2.63 3.31
N GLY A 101 14.87 -2.25 2.04
CA GLY A 101 14.80 -0.86 1.60
C GLY A 101 13.40 -0.24 1.85
N PRO A 102 12.31 -0.80 1.30
CA PRO A 102 10.95 -0.34 1.62
C PRO A 102 10.63 -0.37 3.11
N MET A 103 11.01 -1.43 3.82
CA MET A 103 10.79 -1.54 5.26
C MET A 103 11.40 -0.35 6.03
N ALA A 104 12.64 0.00 5.71
CA ALA A 104 13.29 1.15 6.31
C ALA A 104 12.56 2.47 6.00
N ARG A 105 12.09 2.65 4.75
CA ARG A 105 11.31 3.84 4.35
C ARG A 105 9.99 3.95 5.11
N PHE A 106 9.25 2.85 5.27
CA PHE A 106 8.00 2.84 6.04
C PHE A 106 8.22 3.15 7.53
N GLN A 107 9.30 2.61 8.12
CA GLN A 107 9.69 2.92 9.49
C GLN A 107 10.07 4.40 9.67
N MET A 108 10.79 4.99 8.73
CA MET A 108 11.18 6.41 8.77
C MET A 108 9.96 7.35 8.70
N LEU A 109 8.88 6.94 8.05
CA LEU A 109 7.61 7.68 8.04
C LEU A 109 6.85 7.59 9.37
N GLY A 110 7.24 6.67 10.27
CA GLY A 110 6.50 6.39 11.50
C GLY A 110 5.17 5.66 11.27
N ALA A 111 4.98 5.06 10.11
CA ALA A 111 3.77 4.30 9.80
C ALA A 111 3.72 2.98 10.60
N GLN A 112 2.53 2.58 11.02
CA GLN A 112 2.31 1.23 11.53
C GLN A 112 2.40 0.25 10.35
N ILE A 113 3.26 -0.76 10.46
CA ILE A 113 3.45 -1.76 9.43
C ILE A 113 2.74 -3.05 9.84
N LEU A 114 1.85 -3.55 8.98
CA LEU A 114 1.15 -4.83 9.17
C LEU A 114 1.49 -5.74 7.99
N ARG A 115 1.83 -7.01 8.30
CA ARG A 115 2.33 -7.99 7.31
C ARG A 115 1.54 -9.28 7.39
N THR A 116 1.07 -9.79 6.24
CA THR A 116 0.31 -11.05 6.19
C THR A 116 1.15 -12.28 6.51
N ASP A 117 2.44 -12.28 6.17
CA ASP A 117 3.37 -13.37 6.43
C ASP A 117 3.73 -13.55 7.92
N GLU A 118 3.56 -12.49 8.73
CA GLU A 118 3.83 -12.51 10.17
C GLU A 118 2.55 -12.53 11.02
N GLN A 119 1.47 -11.95 10.51
CA GLN A 119 0.29 -11.61 11.31
C GLN A 119 -1.02 -12.21 10.78
N GLY A 120 -0.99 -12.91 9.65
CA GLY A 120 -2.16 -13.53 9.04
C GLY A 120 -3.11 -12.53 8.41
N ILE A 121 -4.40 -12.58 8.73
CA ILE A 121 -5.41 -11.67 8.20
C ILE A 121 -5.23 -10.30 8.84
N LEU A 122 -5.18 -9.27 8.01
CA LEU A 122 -5.08 -7.87 8.42
C LEU A 122 -6.42 -7.17 8.20
N LEU A 123 -6.93 -6.48 9.20
CA LEU A 123 -8.10 -5.66 9.11
C LEU A 123 -7.82 -4.25 9.61
N VAL A 124 -8.22 -3.25 8.84
CA VAL A 124 -8.15 -1.83 9.23
C VAL A 124 -9.52 -1.20 9.06
N ALA A 125 -9.97 -0.47 10.05
CA ALA A 125 -11.22 0.26 9.99
C ALA A 125 -11.11 1.60 10.71
N PRO A 126 -11.94 2.61 10.35
CA PRO A 126 -11.98 3.85 11.09
C PRO A 126 -12.45 3.61 12.53
N ALA A 127 -11.86 4.32 13.47
CA ALA A 127 -12.33 4.32 14.84
C ALA A 127 -13.60 5.21 15.00
N ALA A 128 -14.27 5.06 16.11
CA ALA A 128 -15.52 5.81 16.39
C ALA A 128 -15.32 7.34 16.46
N ASP A 129 -14.08 7.80 16.68
CA ASP A 129 -13.72 9.22 16.68
C ASP A 129 -13.61 9.83 15.27
N GLY A 130 -13.68 9.02 14.22
CA GLY A 130 -13.55 9.40 12.81
C GLY A 130 -12.17 9.96 12.41
N GLN A 131 -11.16 9.84 13.27
CA GLN A 131 -9.81 10.38 13.06
C GLN A 131 -8.71 9.31 13.20
N SER A 132 -8.93 8.34 14.08
CA SER A 132 -8.01 7.23 14.35
C SER A 132 -8.38 6.01 13.51
N LEU A 133 -7.43 5.08 13.40
CA LEU A 133 -7.65 3.77 12.78
C LEU A 133 -7.53 2.67 13.83
N ASN A 134 -8.45 1.72 13.78
CA ASN A 134 -8.35 0.47 14.51
C ASN A 134 -7.74 -0.59 13.59
N THR A 135 -6.83 -1.38 14.13
CA THR A 135 -6.18 -2.47 13.42
C THR A 135 -6.34 -3.78 14.18
N TRP A 136 -6.61 -4.87 13.45
CA TRP A 136 -6.70 -6.22 14.00
C TRP A 136 -5.91 -7.18 13.12
N VAL A 137 -5.35 -8.19 13.74
CA VAL A 137 -4.64 -9.28 13.07
C VAL A 137 -5.13 -10.62 13.61
N SER A 138 -5.22 -11.63 12.76
CA SER A 138 -5.69 -12.96 13.19
C SER A 138 -4.63 -13.77 13.93
N GLY A 139 -3.35 -13.41 13.80
CA GLY A 139 -2.24 -14.29 14.09
C GLY A 139 -2.03 -15.36 13.00
N ILE A 140 -0.85 -15.95 12.99
CA ILE A 140 -0.57 -17.15 12.17
C ILE A 140 -0.66 -18.34 13.13
N ASP A 141 -1.64 -19.23 12.91
CA ASP A 141 -1.64 -20.52 13.58
C ASP A 141 -0.42 -21.32 13.10
N GLU A 142 0.54 -21.60 13.99
CA GLU A 142 1.74 -22.41 13.69
C GLU A 142 1.42 -23.89 13.48
N ALA A 143 0.13 -24.27 13.48
CA ALA A 143 -0.35 -25.64 13.37
C ALA A 143 -1.10 -25.86 12.05
N ALA A 144 -0.38 -25.82 10.93
CA ALA A 144 -0.91 -26.33 9.64
C ALA A 144 0.24 -26.96 8.83
#